data_85827e31af486c666920b5687d8c1bf8
#
_entry.id   85827e31af486c666920b5687d8c1bf8
#
_cell.length_a   1.000
_cell.length_b   1.000
_cell.length_c   1.000
_cell.angle_alpha   90.00
_cell.angle_beta   90.00
_cell.angle_gamma   90.00
#
_symmetry.space_group_name_H-M   'P 1'
#
loop_
_entity.id
_entity.type
_entity.pdbx_description
1 polymer ?
#
loop_
_entity_poly.entity_id
_entity_poly.type
_entity_poly.pdbx_seq_one_letter_code
_entity_poly.pdbx_strand_id
1 'polypeptide(L)'
;MYKSGLLAVVLGFVFSIHALGITASAGSLITGEVRDKKSGEAIIGATVQIENSSVATATDLDGKFSLKNIPIGKQTIVCRYLSYKTVRVPVNVKQGESIAGLEIEMEEDGVALNEVVVSTYRRNDTEMSLLEG
;
A
#
# COMPACT_ATOMS: atom_id res chain seq x y z
N MET A 1 -37.57 -42.29 34.87
CA MET A 1 -37.12 -41.21 35.71
C MET A 1 -35.71 -40.78 35.42
N TYR A 2 -34.82 -41.69 35.19
CA TYR A 2 -33.44 -41.31 34.86
C TYR A 2 -33.24 -41.01 33.39
N LYS A 3 -34.25 -41.15 32.59
CA LYS A 3 -34.19 -40.83 31.17
C LYS A 3 -34.07 -39.34 30.86
N SER A 4 -34.63 -38.50 31.76
CA SER A 4 -34.53 -37.04 31.59
C SER A 4 -33.16 -36.48 31.87
N GLY A 5 -32.38 -37.14 32.73
CA GLY A 5 -31.00 -36.75 32.98
C GLY A 5 -30.07 -36.98 31.82
N LEU A 6 -30.29 -38.07 31.06
CA LEU A 6 -29.50 -38.38 29.89
C LEU A 6 -29.73 -37.37 28.76
N LEU A 7 -30.97 -36.92 28.58
CA LEU A 7 -31.30 -35.91 27.59
C LEU A 7 -30.64 -34.57 27.88
N ALA A 8 -30.58 -34.19 29.14
CA ALA A 8 -29.94 -32.93 29.55
C ALA A 8 -28.45 -32.93 29.26
N VAL A 9 -27.78 -34.07 29.42
CA VAL A 9 -26.34 -34.17 29.16
C VAL A 9 -26.07 -34.07 27.66
N VAL A 10 -26.90 -34.67 26.84
CA VAL A 10 -26.75 -34.58 25.37
C VAL A 10 -26.95 -33.14 24.87
N LEU A 11 -27.91 -32.44 25.41
CA LEU A 11 -28.14 -31.05 25.06
C LEU A 11 -26.98 -30.12 25.48
N GLY A 12 -26.38 -30.40 26.62
CA GLY A 12 -25.21 -29.64 27.08
C GLY A 12 -24.00 -29.84 26.18
N PHE A 13 -23.83 -31.01 25.63
CA PHE A 13 -22.71 -31.32 24.75
C PHE A 13 -22.86 -30.67 23.39
N VAL A 14 -24.04 -30.59 22.84
CA VAL A 14 -24.29 -29.93 21.56
C VAL A 14 -24.06 -28.42 21.64
N PHE A 15 -24.33 -27.83 22.80
CA PHE A 15 -24.14 -26.41 22.99
C PHE A 15 -22.66 -26.01 23.07
N SER A 16 -21.83 -26.96 23.51
CA SER A 16 -20.39 -26.69 23.67
C SER A 16 -19.64 -26.53 22.34
N ILE A 17 -20.18 -27.08 21.27
CA ILE A 17 -19.53 -27.05 19.96
C ILE A 17 -19.63 -25.67 19.30
N HIS A 18 -20.59 -24.87 19.70
CA HIS A 18 -20.80 -23.55 19.13
C HIS A 18 -19.87 -22.47 19.68
N ALA A 19 -19.10 -22.81 20.70
CA ALA A 19 -18.16 -21.89 21.31
C ALA A 19 -16.87 -21.71 20.50
N LEU A 20 -16.66 -22.52 19.46
CA LEU A 20 -15.56 -22.38 18.54
C LEU A 20 -15.91 -21.40 17.41
N GLY A 21 -16.44 -20.25 17.79
CA GLY A 21 -16.74 -19.19 16.85
C GLY A 21 -15.49 -18.76 16.12
N ILE A 22 -15.57 -18.70 14.81
CA ILE A 22 -14.54 -18.13 13.96
C ILE A 22 -14.42 -16.65 14.34
N THR A 23 -13.38 -16.30 15.05
CA THR A 23 -13.04 -14.92 15.26
C THR A 23 -12.46 -14.41 13.96
N ALA A 24 -13.25 -13.75 13.16
CA ALA A 24 -12.73 -12.99 12.05
C ALA A 24 -11.87 -11.87 12.63
N SER A 25 -10.57 -11.98 12.47
CA SER A 25 -9.67 -10.91 12.79
C SER A 25 -9.99 -9.72 11.88
N ALA A 26 -10.48 -8.63 12.43
CA ALA A 26 -10.63 -7.41 11.68
C ALA A 26 -9.25 -6.92 11.26
N GLY A 27 -8.97 -6.93 9.97
CA GLY A 27 -7.72 -6.44 9.43
C GLY A 27 -7.57 -4.93 9.62
N SER A 28 -6.35 -4.47 9.73
CA SER A 28 -6.04 -3.04 9.72
C SER A 28 -6.25 -2.44 8.32
N LEU A 29 -6.58 -1.17 8.30
CA LEU A 29 -6.84 -0.41 7.08
C LEU A 29 -6.08 0.91 7.14
N ILE A 30 -5.34 1.23 6.08
CA ILE A 30 -4.74 2.55 5.92
C ILE A 30 -5.24 3.14 4.62
N THR A 31 -5.82 4.32 4.69
CA THR A 31 -6.25 5.08 3.52
C THR A 31 -5.55 6.43 3.47
N GLY A 32 -5.32 6.91 2.28
CA GLY A 32 -4.66 8.19 2.09
C GLY A 32 -4.68 8.62 0.65
N GLU A 33 -3.90 9.66 0.36
CA GLU A 33 -3.74 10.16 -0.99
C GLU A 33 -2.29 10.53 -1.27
N VAL A 34 -1.92 10.47 -2.53
CA VAL A 34 -0.58 10.80 -3.01
C VAL A 34 -0.70 12.01 -3.93
N ARG A 35 0.07 13.04 -3.65
CA ARG A 35 0.07 14.28 -4.41
C ARG A 35 1.49 14.70 -4.77
N ASP A 36 1.58 15.45 -5.87
CA ASP A 36 2.80 16.14 -6.23
C ASP A 36 3.03 17.29 -5.23
N LYS A 37 4.20 17.32 -4.66
CA LYS A 37 4.55 18.32 -3.65
C LYS A 37 4.53 19.74 -4.19
N LYS A 38 4.91 19.93 -5.43
CA LYS A 38 5.05 21.23 -6.06
C LYS A 38 3.73 21.76 -6.61
N SER A 39 2.99 20.91 -7.34
CA SER A 39 1.74 21.32 -8.00
C SER A 39 0.51 21.07 -7.14
N GLY A 40 0.58 20.15 -6.20
CA GLY A 40 -0.57 19.70 -5.43
C GLY A 40 -1.50 18.76 -6.18
N GLU A 41 -1.15 18.38 -7.41
CA GLU A 41 -1.97 17.48 -8.21
C GLU A 41 -1.90 16.05 -7.71
N ALA A 42 -2.98 15.33 -7.88
CA ALA A 42 -3.06 13.91 -7.54
C ALA A 42 -2.14 13.09 -8.44
N ILE A 43 -1.40 12.15 -7.84
CA ILE A 43 -0.56 11.23 -8.61
C ILE A 43 -1.33 9.93 -8.81
N ILE A 44 -1.65 9.63 -10.06
CA ILE A 44 -2.44 8.48 -10.48
C ILE A 44 -1.51 7.32 -10.80
N GLY A 45 -1.80 6.14 -10.26
CA GLY A 45 -1.04 4.94 -10.56
C GLY A 45 0.27 4.81 -9.77
N ALA A 46 0.48 5.60 -8.74
CA ALA A 46 1.62 5.41 -7.85
C ALA A 46 1.48 4.11 -7.07
N THR A 47 2.56 3.39 -6.90
CA THR A 47 2.58 2.17 -6.10
C THR A 47 2.77 2.52 -4.65
N VAL A 48 1.85 2.04 -3.80
CA VAL A 48 1.93 2.18 -2.34
C VAL A 48 2.02 0.78 -1.75
N GLN A 49 3.06 0.52 -1.00
CA GLN A 49 3.39 -0.83 -0.52
C GLN A 49 3.88 -0.78 0.93
N ILE A 50 3.58 -1.83 1.67
CA ILE A 50 4.23 -2.06 2.97
C ILE A 50 5.58 -2.73 2.71
N GLU A 51 6.65 -2.14 3.20
CA GLU A 51 8.01 -2.65 3.01
C GLU A 51 8.14 -4.07 3.58
N ASN A 52 8.81 -4.94 2.84
CA ASN A 52 9.01 -6.35 3.19
C ASN A 52 7.71 -7.16 3.33
N SER A 53 6.67 -6.74 2.62
CA SER A 53 5.36 -7.39 2.63
C SER A 53 4.81 -7.47 1.22
N SER A 54 3.86 -8.36 1.00
CA SER A 54 3.12 -8.44 -0.26
C SER A 54 1.94 -7.46 -0.32
N VAL A 55 1.69 -6.71 0.74
CA VAL A 55 0.60 -5.74 0.80
C VAL A 55 0.96 -4.52 -0.03
N ALA A 56 0.28 -4.34 -1.15
CA ALA A 56 0.50 -3.24 -2.07
C ALA A 56 -0.77 -2.84 -2.79
N THR A 57 -0.82 -1.61 -3.24
CA THR A 57 -1.91 -1.07 -4.04
C THR A 57 -1.39 0.04 -4.95
N ALA A 58 -2.23 0.51 -5.85
CA ALA A 58 -1.93 1.66 -6.68
C ALA A 58 -2.95 2.77 -6.42
N THR A 59 -2.54 4.02 -6.59
CA THR A 59 -3.44 5.15 -6.44
C THR A 59 -4.44 5.22 -7.60
N ASP A 60 -5.66 5.67 -7.28
CA ASP A 60 -6.75 5.82 -8.24
C ASP A 60 -6.69 7.18 -8.97
N LEU A 61 -7.75 7.51 -9.70
CA LEU A 61 -7.84 8.75 -10.47
C LEU A 61 -7.81 10.01 -9.62
N ASP A 62 -8.12 9.89 -8.35
CA ASP A 62 -8.06 11.00 -7.39
C ASP A 62 -6.76 10.98 -6.56
N GLY A 63 -5.85 10.08 -6.89
CA GLY A 63 -4.61 9.88 -6.14
C GLY A 63 -4.81 9.16 -4.81
N LYS A 64 -5.95 8.57 -4.58
CA LYS A 64 -6.28 7.89 -3.32
C LYS A 64 -5.86 6.44 -3.34
N PHE A 65 -5.51 5.93 -2.17
CA PHE A 65 -5.12 4.53 -1.99
C PHE A 65 -5.76 3.94 -0.74
N SER A 66 -5.83 2.62 -0.71
CA SER A 66 -6.33 1.85 0.41
C SER A 66 -5.49 0.59 0.57
N LEU A 67 -4.84 0.44 1.72
CA LEU A 67 -4.07 -0.74 2.10
C LEU A 67 -4.82 -1.51 3.16
N LYS A 68 -5.02 -2.80 2.93
CA LYS A 68 -5.78 -3.69 3.82
C LYS A 68 -4.89 -4.81 4.35
N ASN A 69 -5.27 -5.35 5.50
CA ASN A 69 -4.60 -6.50 6.12
C ASN A 69 -3.11 -6.27 6.35
N ILE A 70 -2.79 -5.13 6.94
CA ILE A 70 -1.42 -4.73 7.20
C ILE A 70 -0.93 -5.43 8.47
N PRO A 71 0.29 -5.98 8.46
CA PRO A 71 0.86 -6.60 9.65
C PRO A 71 0.94 -5.62 10.83
N ILE A 72 0.67 -6.13 12.02
CA ILE A 72 0.73 -5.35 13.26
C ILE A 72 2.18 -4.96 13.58
N GLY A 73 2.36 -3.80 14.16
CA GLY A 73 3.63 -3.30 14.62
C GLY A 73 4.14 -2.13 13.79
N LYS A 74 5.42 -1.87 13.91
CA LYS A 74 6.07 -0.80 13.16
C LYS A 74 6.23 -1.23 11.71
N GLN A 75 5.62 -0.49 10.81
CA GLN A 75 5.67 -0.74 9.38
C GLN A 75 6.17 0.51 8.66
N THR A 76 6.67 0.31 7.45
CA THR A 76 7.07 1.42 6.59
C THR A 76 6.25 1.36 5.31
N ILE A 77 5.54 2.42 5.00
CA ILE A 77 4.85 2.56 3.73
C ILE A 77 5.86 3.11 2.72
N VAL A 78 6.00 2.44 1.60
CA VAL A 78 6.88 2.86 0.51
C VAL A 78 6.02 3.27 -0.67
N CYS A 79 6.17 4.50 -1.11
CA CYS A 79 5.46 5.03 -2.27
C CYS A 79 6.44 5.29 -3.40
N ARG A 80 6.15 4.73 -4.58
CA ARG A 80 6.99 4.85 -5.78
C ARG A 80 6.17 5.27 -6.98
N TYR A 81 6.74 6.15 -7.75
CA TYR A 81 6.19 6.53 -9.04
C TYR A 81 7.34 6.88 -9.99
N LEU A 82 7.12 6.61 -11.27
CA LEU A 82 8.13 6.91 -12.29
C LEU A 82 8.51 8.38 -12.29
N SER A 83 9.80 8.66 -12.29
CA SER A 83 10.37 10.02 -12.29
C SER A 83 10.17 10.80 -10.98
N TYR A 84 9.75 10.13 -9.94
CA TYR A 84 9.63 10.71 -8.59
C TYR A 84 10.57 10.03 -7.62
N LYS A 85 10.99 10.77 -6.63
CA LYS A 85 11.78 10.22 -5.53
C LYS A 85 10.90 9.29 -4.70
N THR A 86 11.43 8.15 -4.32
CA THR A 86 10.73 7.20 -3.45
C THR A 86 10.50 7.82 -2.07
N VAL A 87 9.28 7.73 -1.58
CA VAL A 87 8.90 8.23 -0.25
C VAL A 87 8.68 7.06 0.68
N ARG A 88 9.21 7.16 1.91
CA ARG A 88 9.03 6.17 2.97
C ARG A 88 8.37 6.83 4.16
N VAL A 89 7.27 6.26 4.62
CA VAL A 89 6.50 6.79 5.74
C VAL A 89 6.41 5.72 6.84
N PRO A 90 7.02 5.96 8.01
CA PRO A 90 6.87 5.03 9.13
C PRO A 90 5.49 5.16 9.75
N VAL A 91 4.87 4.02 10.04
CA VAL A 91 3.57 3.94 10.71
C VAL A 91 3.62 2.86 11.78
N ASN A 92 2.83 3.03 12.84
CA ASN A 92 2.67 2.01 13.86
C ASN A 92 1.25 1.47 13.79
N VAL A 93 1.13 0.23 13.37
CA VAL A 93 -0.16 -0.42 13.11
C VAL A 93 -0.56 -1.24 14.32
N LYS A 94 -1.74 -0.95 14.87
CA LYS A 94 -2.36 -1.72 15.95
C LYS A 94 -3.45 -2.60 15.38
N GLN A 95 -3.76 -3.68 16.09
CA GLN A 95 -4.78 -4.63 15.66
C GLN A 95 -6.14 -3.94 15.49
N GLY A 96 -6.75 -4.15 14.32
CA GLY A 96 -8.06 -3.58 14.00
C GLY A 96 -8.09 -2.07 13.83
N GLU A 97 -6.93 -1.43 13.79
CA GLU A 97 -6.83 0.01 13.65
C GLU A 97 -7.04 0.46 12.21
N SER A 98 -7.78 1.56 12.05
CA SER A 98 -7.91 2.25 10.77
C SER A 98 -7.18 3.57 10.84
N ILE A 99 -6.22 3.77 9.94
CA ILE A 99 -5.51 5.04 9.77
C ILE A 99 -6.05 5.68 8.51
N ALA A 100 -6.72 6.82 8.66
CA ALA A 100 -7.35 7.51 7.55
C ALA A 100 -6.71 8.86 7.30
N GLY A 101 -6.75 9.32 6.04
CA GLY A 101 -6.32 10.65 5.69
C GLY A 101 -4.80 10.83 5.65
N LEU A 102 -4.06 9.77 5.40
CA LEU A 102 -2.61 9.87 5.26
C LEU A 102 -2.27 10.60 3.96
N GLU A 103 -1.55 11.70 4.07
CA GLU A 103 -1.09 12.44 2.90
C GLU A 103 0.37 12.12 2.60
N ILE A 104 0.63 11.71 1.37
CA ILE A 104 1.98 11.46 0.88
C ILE A 104 2.28 12.46 -0.22
N GLU A 105 3.28 13.28 0.00
CA GLU A 105 3.77 14.23 -1.00
C GLU A 105 5.00 13.64 -1.68
N MET A 106 4.99 13.62 -3.00
CA MET A 106 6.11 13.14 -3.81
C MET A 106 6.76 14.29 -4.55
N GLU A 107 8.05 14.22 -4.66
CA GLU A 107 8.86 15.21 -5.35
C GLU A 107 9.46 14.61 -6.60
N GLU A 108 9.38 15.31 -7.72
CA GLU A 108 9.98 14.87 -8.97
C GLU A 108 11.50 14.73 -8.84
N ASP A 109 12.02 13.65 -9.38
CA ASP A 109 13.44 13.41 -9.48
C ASP A 109 13.94 13.95 -10.81
N GLY A 110 14.06 15.26 -10.89
CA GLY A 110 14.37 15.96 -12.14
C GLY A 110 15.73 15.67 -12.71
N VAL A 111 16.68 15.21 -11.89
CA VAL A 111 18.05 14.95 -12.34
C VAL A 111 18.09 13.78 -13.30
N ALA A 112 17.39 12.69 -13.00
CA ALA A 112 17.38 11.49 -13.83
C ALA A 112 16.74 11.75 -15.20
N LEU A 113 15.66 12.52 -15.24
CA LEU A 113 14.99 12.87 -16.49
C LEU A 113 15.86 13.72 -17.41
N ASN A 114 16.52 14.71 -16.89
CA ASN A 114 17.33 15.60 -17.68
C ASN A 114 18.53 14.90 -18.32
N GLU A 115 19.15 14.00 -17.61
CA GLU A 115 20.29 13.25 -18.13
C GLU A 115 19.92 12.36 -19.29
N VAL A 116 18.83 11.63 -19.17
CA VAL A 116 18.40 10.69 -20.20
C VAL A 116 18.07 11.39 -21.50
N VAL A 117 17.31 12.47 -21.44
CA VAL A 117 16.86 13.21 -22.63
C VAL A 117 18.04 13.87 -23.33
N VAL A 118 18.88 14.57 -22.60
CA VAL A 118 20.02 15.32 -23.16
C VAL A 118 21.05 14.39 -23.77
N SER A 119 21.37 13.30 -23.11
CA SER A 119 22.34 12.34 -23.62
C SER A 119 21.93 11.74 -24.97
N THR A 120 20.68 11.39 -25.12
CA THR A 120 20.16 10.78 -26.34
C THR A 120 20.26 11.75 -27.51
N TYR A 121 19.89 12.97 -27.33
CA TYR A 121 19.97 13.97 -28.40
C TYR A 121 21.40 14.25 -28.86
N ARG A 122 22.28 14.44 -27.94
CA ARG A 122 23.66 14.72 -28.25
C ARG A 122 24.31 13.60 -29.02
N ARG A 123 24.00 12.40 -28.68
CA ARG A 123 24.55 11.23 -29.35
C ARG A 123 24.14 11.18 -30.81
N ASN A 124 22.89 11.42 -31.07
CA ASN A 124 22.36 11.40 -32.42
C ASN A 124 22.97 12.50 -33.29
N ASP A 125 23.04 13.69 -32.75
CA ASP A 125 23.63 14.81 -33.47
C ASP A 125 25.10 14.58 -33.81
N THR A 126 25.82 14.01 -32.89
CA THR A 126 27.23 13.69 -33.09
C THR A 126 27.42 12.65 -34.19
N GLU A 127 26.61 11.63 -34.18
CA GLU A 127 26.68 10.59 -35.21
C GLU A 127 26.34 11.13 -36.57
N MET A 128 25.33 11.93 -36.69
CA MET A 128 24.97 12.56 -37.96
C MET A 128 26.08 13.47 -38.48
N SER A 129 26.66 14.22 -37.58
CA SER A 129 27.77 15.09 -37.94
C SER A 129 28.99 14.31 -38.48
N LEU A 130 29.29 13.21 -37.87
CA LEU A 130 30.39 12.33 -38.32
C LEU A 130 30.11 11.68 -39.68
N LEU A 131 28.89 11.35 -39.98
CA LEU A 131 28.51 10.76 -41.23
C LEU A 131 28.58 11.75 -42.39
N GLU A 132 28.34 13.00 -42.13
CA GLU A 132 28.44 14.06 -43.14
C GLU A 132 29.88 14.50 -43.40
N GLY A 133 30.69 14.33 -42.42
CA GLY A 133 32.11 14.68 -42.54
C GLY A 133 32.90 13.65 -43.26
#